data_c0a80d28b1957b95e793f0d599490f95
#
_entry.id   c0a80d28b1957b95e793f0d599490f95
#
_cell.length_a   1.000
_cell.length_b   1.000
_cell.length_c   1.000
_cell.angle_alpha   90.00
_cell.angle_beta   90.00
_cell.angle_gamma   90.00
#
_symmetry.space_group_name_H-M   'P 1'
#
loop_
_entity.id
_entity.type
_entity.pdbx_description
1 polymer ?
#
loop_
_entity_poly.entity_id
_entity_poly.type
_entity_poly.pdbx_seq_one_letter_code
_entity_poly.pdbx_strand_id
1 'polypeptide(L)'
;MSVLFAYPGQGAQRPGMLAALPDEPPVRACLEQAADCLGQAPAELESAEALRGTRAVQLCLLIAGVAASRLLETRGHRPGLVAGLSIGAYPAAVVAGALDFDDALRLVALRGELMQAAWPEGYGMSAILGLDQAQLDALILMVRREHPPLYLANVNAERQLVVAGSEAALAALAERARAAGASAAKRLAVSVPS
;
A
#
# COMPACT_ATOMS: atom_id res chain seq x y z
N MET A 1 22.43 -17.61 6.65
CA MET A 1 21.81 -16.67 5.69
C MET A 1 20.81 -15.80 6.44
N SER A 2 20.78 -14.49 6.20
CA SER A 2 19.75 -13.64 6.75
C SER A 2 18.48 -13.77 5.88
N VAL A 3 17.32 -13.97 6.50
CA VAL A 3 16.03 -14.03 5.83
C VAL A 3 15.42 -12.61 5.84
N LEU A 4 14.92 -12.15 4.71
CA LEU A 4 14.16 -10.92 4.58
C LEU A 4 12.67 -11.25 4.46
N PHE A 5 11.82 -10.66 5.31
CA PHE A 5 10.38 -10.62 5.08
C PHE A 5 10.01 -9.29 4.42
N ALA A 6 9.45 -9.35 3.23
CA ALA A 6 9.02 -8.18 2.46
C ALA A 6 7.49 -8.15 2.33
N TYR A 7 6.90 -7.00 2.68
CA TYR A 7 5.45 -6.83 2.70
C TYR A 7 5.01 -5.88 1.58
N PRO A 8 4.04 -6.28 0.75
CA PRO A 8 3.59 -5.48 -0.37
C PRO A 8 2.78 -4.25 0.08
N GLY A 9 2.73 -3.27 -0.80
CA GLY A 9 1.79 -2.17 -0.72
C GLY A 9 0.41 -2.51 -1.28
N GLN A 10 -0.46 -1.51 -1.32
CA GLN A 10 -1.77 -1.57 -1.95
C GLN A 10 -1.65 -1.99 -3.43
N GLY A 11 -2.53 -2.88 -3.88
CA GLY A 11 -2.50 -3.52 -5.20
C GLY A 11 -2.27 -5.04 -5.14
N ALA A 12 -1.80 -5.57 -3.99
CA ALA A 12 -1.61 -7.00 -3.79
C ALA A 12 -2.85 -7.72 -3.20
N GLN A 13 -3.88 -6.96 -2.79
CA GLN A 13 -5.11 -7.51 -2.23
C GLN A 13 -5.93 -8.27 -3.27
N ARG A 14 -6.65 -9.26 -2.81
CA ARG A 14 -7.62 -10.03 -3.62
C ARG A 14 -8.79 -10.49 -2.74
N PRO A 15 -9.99 -10.62 -3.28
CA PRO A 15 -11.11 -11.20 -2.53
C PRO A 15 -10.76 -12.58 -1.99
N GLY A 16 -11.16 -12.85 -0.75
CA GLY A 16 -10.88 -14.12 -0.08
C GLY A 16 -9.42 -14.34 0.34
N MET A 17 -8.60 -13.29 0.40
CA MET A 17 -7.16 -13.44 0.69
C MET A 17 -6.87 -13.88 2.13
N LEU A 18 -7.73 -13.54 3.08
CA LEU A 18 -7.60 -13.95 4.48
C LEU A 18 -8.10 -15.39 4.66
N ALA A 19 -9.21 -15.74 4.03
CA ALA A 19 -9.75 -17.11 4.01
C ALA A 19 -8.82 -18.10 3.29
N ALA A 20 -8.00 -17.61 2.35
CA ALA A 20 -7.01 -18.44 1.64
C ALA A 20 -5.73 -18.72 2.47
N LEU A 21 -5.56 -18.12 3.64
CA LEU A 21 -4.46 -18.42 4.54
C LEU A 21 -4.59 -19.85 5.08
N PRO A 22 -3.46 -20.54 5.39
CA PRO A 22 -3.52 -21.87 5.99
C PRO A 22 -4.32 -21.88 7.29
N ASP A 23 -5.19 -22.89 7.46
CA ASP A 23 -5.95 -23.08 8.69
C ASP A 23 -5.08 -23.69 9.79
N GLU A 24 -4.20 -22.88 10.37
CA GLU A 24 -3.27 -23.26 11.43
C GLU A 24 -3.42 -22.37 12.68
N PRO A 25 -3.05 -22.87 13.87
CA PRO A 25 -3.28 -22.13 15.12
C PRO A 25 -2.75 -20.68 15.13
N PRO A 26 -1.52 -20.37 14.65
CA PRO A 26 -1.02 -19.01 14.65
C PRO A 26 -1.80 -18.06 13.72
N VAL A 27 -2.37 -18.60 12.63
CA VAL A 27 -3.20 -17.83 11.69
C VAL A 27 -4.56 -17.56 12.33
N ARG A 28 -5.22 -18.60 12.89
CA ARG A 28 -6.52 -18.42 13.57
C ARG A 28 -6.40 -17.41 14.72
N ALA A 29 -5.40 -17.53 15.57
CA ALA A 29 -5.18 -16.59 16.66
C ALA A 29 -4.97 -15.15 16.18
N CYS A 30 -4.29 -14.96 15.02
CA CYS A 30 -4.12 -13.65 14.42
C CYS A 30 -5.45 -13.07 13.90
N LEU A 31 -6.28 -13.89 13.26
CA LEU A 31 -7.59 -13.48 12.75
C LEU A 31 -8.58 -13.17 13.89
N GLU A 32 -8.58 -13.98 14.94
CA GLU A 32 -9.36 -13.75 16.18
C GLU A 32 -8.95 -12.44 16.85
N GLN A 33 -7.65 -12.21 17.06
CA GLN A 33 -7.13 -10.97 17.62
C GLN A 33 -7.56 -9.75 16.78
N ALA A 34 -7.52 -9.87 15.46
CA ALA A 34 -7.96 -8.79 14.57
C ALA A 34 -9.47 -8.54 14.68
N ALA A 35 -10.28 -9.61 14.76
CA ALA A 35 -11.73 -9.50 14.96
C ALA A 35 -12.07 -8.79 16.28
N ASP A 36 -11.45 -9.20 17.38
CA ASP A 36 -11.67 -8.60 18.70
C ASP A 36 -11.27 -7.12 18.73
N CYS A 37 -10.10 -6.78 18.15
CA CYS A 37 -9.61 -5.40 18.13
C CYS A 37 -10.48 -4.47 17.28
N LEU A 38 -10.97 -4.96 16.13
CA LEU A 38 -11.73 -4.16 15.17
C LEU A 38 -13.25 -4.19 15.45
N GLY A 39 -13.74 -5.12 16.28
CA GLY A 39 -15.17 -5.36 16.46
C GLY A 39 -15.86 -5.82 15.16
N GLN A 40 -15.13 -6.41 14.22
CA GLN A 40 -15.58 -6.80 12.90
C GLN A 40 -14.87 -8.07 12.45
N ALA A 41 -15.61 -9.01 11.84
CA ALA A 41 -15.01 -10.24 11.34
C ALA A 41 -14.08 -9.95 10.14
N PRO A 42 -12.85 -10.50 10.11
CA PRO A 42 -11.92 -10.33 8.99
C PRO A 42 -12.51 -10.71 7.63
N ALA A 43 -13.41 -11.70 7.59
CA ALA A 43 -14.12 -12.13 6.38
C ALA A 43 -14.99 -11.01 5.77
N GLU A 44 -15.47 -10.06 6.56
CA GLU A 44 -16.24 -8.92 6.06
C GLU A 44 -15.35 -7.90 5.32
N LEU A 45 -14.06 -7.85 5.66
CA LEU A 45 -13.09 -6.93 5.06
C LEU A 45 -12.64 -7.38 3.65
N GLU A 46 -12.70 -8.68 3.36
CA GLU A 46 -12.08 -9.26 2.15
C GLU A 46 -13.05 -9.49 0.99
N SER A 47 -14.31 -9.06 1.10
CA SER A 47 -15.25 -9.15 -0.01
C SER A 47 -14.83 -8.24 -1.17
N ALA A 48 -15.22 -8.57 -2.41
CA ALA A 48 -14.92 -7.73 -3.58
C ALA A 48 -15.49 -6.31 -3.44
N GLU A 49 -16.58 -6.15 -2.70
CA GLU A 49 -17.19 -4.84 -2.40
C GLU A 49 -16.38 -4.08 -1.35
N ALA A 50 -16.05 -4.71 -0.23
CA ALA A 50 -15.25 -4.10 0.85
C ALA A 50 -13.88 -3.64 0.34
N LEU A 51 -13.24 -4.42 -0.52
CA LEU A 51 -11.93 -4.12 -1.11
C LEU A 51 -11.94 -2.96 -2.13
N ARG A 52 -13.09 -2.32 -2.39
CA ARG A 52 -13.12 -1.02 -3.06
C ARG A 52 -12.71 0.11 -2.12
N GLY A 53 -12.87 -0.09 -0.81
CA GLY A 53 -12.49 0.88 0.21
C GLY A 53 -11.05 0.73 0.68
N THR A 54 -10.35 1.85 0.81
CA THR A 54 -8.95 1.89 1.22
C THR A 54 -8.72 1.27 2.60
N ARG A 55 -9.64 1.47 3.55
CA ARG A 55 -9.58 0.91 4.90
C ARG A 55 -9.52 -0.62 4.87
N ALA A 56 -10.43 -1.25 4.16
CA ALA A 56 -10.51 -2.71 4.07
C ALA A 56 -9.26 -3.31 3.39
N VAL A 57 -8.81 -2.70 2.29
CA VAL A 57 -7.59 -3.10 1.58
C VAL A 57 -6.38 -3.10 2.52
N GLN A 58 -6.18 -2.01 3.26
CA GLN A 58 -5.02 -1.87 4.14
C GLN A 58 -5.07 -2.82 5.33
N LEU A 59 -6.24 -3.01 5.94
CA LEU A 59 -6.42 -3.98 7.02
C LEU A 59 -6.17 -5.42 6.55
N CYS A 60 -6.69 -5.82 5.38
CA CYS A 60 -6.43 -7.15 4.83
C CYS A 60 -4.93 -7.40 4.61
N LEU A 61 -4.19 -6.42 4.07
CA LEU A 61 -2.75 -6.55 3.84
C LEU A 61 -1.95 -6.63 5.15
N LEU A 62 -2.33 -5.83 6.17
CA LEU A 62 -1.73 -5.90 7.51
C LEU A 62 -1.97 -7.28 8.13
N ILE A 63 -3.22 -7.72 8.21
CA ILE A 63 -3.62 -8.98 8.84
C ILE A 63 -2.94 -10.16 8.15
N ALA A 64 -3.01 -10.23 6.82
CA ALA A 64 -2.36 -11.31 6.05
C ALA A 64 -0.84 -11.33 6.25
N GLY A 65 -0.19 -10.18 6.28
CA GLY A 65 1.26 -10.05 6.49
C GLY A 65 1.68 -10.56 7.86
N VAL A 66 0.97 -10.16 8.92
CA VAL A 66 1.26 -10.60 10.30
C VAL A 66 0.94 -12.07 10.49
N ALA A 67 -0.21 -12.56 9.99
CA ALA A 67 -0.60 -13.96 10.11
C ALA A 67 0.40 -14.89 9.41
N ALA A 68 0.79 -14.56 8.17
CA ALA A 68 1.79 -15.33 7.43
C ALA A 68 3.16 -15.34 8.14
N SER A 69 3.56 -14.23 8.73
CA SER A 69 4.82 -14.14 9.46
C SER A 69 4.80 -14.97 10.73
N ARG A 70 3.75 -14.90 11.54
CA ARG A 70 3.57 -15.73 12.73
C ARG A 70 3.63 -17.23 12.36
N LEU A 71 3.00 -17.61 11.26
CA LEU A 71 3.06 -18.99 10.77
C LEU A 71 4.49 -19.41 10.37
N LEU A 72 5.22 -18.56 9.64
CA LEU A 72 6.60 -18.85 9.25
C LEU A 72 7.52 -18.95 10.47
N GLU A 73 7.34 -18.13 11.48
CA GLU A 73 8.10 -18.15 12.73
C GLU A 73 7.90 -19.46 13.52
N THR A 74 6.67 -19.99 13.56
CA THR A 74 6.42 -21.32 14.18
C THR A 74 7.09 -22.46 13.45
N ARG A 75 7.41 -22.28 12.15
CA ARG A 75 8.16 -23.21 11.34
C ARG A 75 9.68 -22.99 11.37
N GLY A 76 10.16 -22.11 12.28
CA GLY A 76 11.58 -21.82 12.48
C GLY A 76 12.17 -20.79 11.52
N HIS A 77 11.35 -20.13 10.69
CA HIS A 77 11.80 -19.07 9.79
C HIS A 77 11.61 -17.71 10.44
N ARG A 78 12.67 -17.15 11.01
CA ARG A 78 12.67 -15.80 11.59
C ARG A 78 13.36 -14.82 10.68
N PRO A 79 12.82 -13.61 10.46
CA PRO A 79 13.47 -12.60 9.65
C PRO A 79 14.66 -11.99 10.39
N GLY A 80 15.78 -11.81 9.70
CA GLY A 80 16.86 -10.95 10.15
C GLY A 80 16.66 -9.51 9.70
N LEU A 81 15.83 -9.31 8.69
CA LEU A 81 15.44 -8.01 8.15
C LEU A 81 13.96 -8.04 7.77
N VAL A 82 13.29 -6.89 7.90
CA VAL A 82 11.93 -6.68 7.43
C VAL A 82 11.87 -5.42 6.56
N ALA A 83 11.04 -5.43 5.52
CA ALA A 83 10.81 -4.28 4.66
C ALA A 83 9.34 -4.24 4.22
N GLY A 84 8.79 -3.05 4.03
CA GLY A 84 7.42 -2.88 3.58
C GLY A 84 7.20 -1.63 2.74
N LEU A 85 6.40 -1.76 1.69
CA LEU A 85 6.01 -0.64 0.85
C LEU A 85 4.70 -0.03 1.37
N SER A 86 4.70 1.27 1.73
CA SER A 86 3.51 1.98 2.21
C SER A 86 2.81 1.22 3.34
N ILE A 87 1.59 0.72 3.14
CA ILE A 87 0.87 -0.09 4.14
C ILE A 87 1.70 -1.30 4.62
N GLY A 88 2.54 -1.87 3.78
CA GLY A 88 3.44 -2.98 4.15
C GLY A 88 4.44 -2.64 5.25
N ALA A 89 4.70 -1.36 5.53
CA ALA A 89 5.55 -0.93 6.64
C ALA A 89 4.94 -1.28 8.01
N TYR A 90 3.61 -1.37 8.12
CA TYR A 90 2.94 -1.72 9.37
C TYR A 90 3.14 -3.18 9.78
N PRO A 91 2.87 -4.20 8.93
CA PRO A 91 3.23 -5.58 9.28
C PRO A 91 4.74 -5.75 9.49
N ALA A 92 5.60 -5.01 8.74
CA ALA A 92 7.03 -5.01 9.00
C ALA A 92 7.36 -4.51 10.41
N ALA A 93 6.76 -3.40 10.87
CA ALA A 93 6.95 -2.85 12.20
C ALA A 93 6.44 -3.80 13.30
N VAL A 94 5.30 -4.46 13.09
CA VAL A 94 4.76 -5.47 14.01
C VAL A 94 5.72 -6.65 14.16
N VAL A 95 6.20 -7.20 13.05
CA VAL A 95 7.11 -8.35 13.05
C VAL A 95 8.49 -7.99 13.60
N ALA A 96 8.92 -6.74 13.46
CA ALA A 96 10.14 -6.23 14.09
C ALA A 96 9.98 -5.97 15.60
N GLY A 97 8.78 -6.09 16.16
CA GLY A 97 8.50 -5.74 17.57
C GLY A 97 8.51 -4.25 17.87
N ALA A 98 8.44 -3.40 16.84
CA ALA A 98 8.42 -1.94 16.99
C ALA A 98 7.00 -1.37 17.17
N LEU A 99 5.97 -2.16 16.90
CA LEU A 99 4.57 -1.78 17.02
C LEU A 99 3.74 -3.00 17.44
N ASP A 100 2.84 -2.83 18.40
CA ASP A 100 1.89 -3.86 18.76
C ASP A 100 0.84 -4.07 17.67
N PHE A 101 0.39 -5.32 17.49
CA PHE A 101 -0.53 -5.63 16.39
C PHE A 101 -1.88 -4.94 16.55
N ASP A 102 -2.43 -4.84 17.78
CA ASP A 102 -3.68 -4.12 18.03
C ASP A 102 -3.56 -2.62 17.71
N ASP A 103 -2.43 -2.01 18.07
CA ASP A 103 -2.17 -0.61 17.73
C ASP A 103 -2.00 -0.42 16.23
N ALA A 104 -1.32 -1.37 15.56
CA ALA A 104 -1.23 -1.37 14.09
C ALA A 104 -2.61 -1.45 13.44
N LEU A 105 -3.52 -2.31 13.94
CA LEU A 105 -4.89 -2.43 13.42
C LEU A 105 -5.66 -1.12 13.56
N ARG A 106 -5.61 -0.48 14.73
CA ARG A 106 -6.27 0.81 14.97
C ARG A 106 -5.71 1.93 14.09
N LEU A 107 -4.38 2.03 14.01
CA LEU A 107 -3.71 3.04 13.18
C LEU A 107 -4.00 2.85 11.69
N VAL A 108 -4.00 1.61 11.21
CA VAL A 108 -4.27 1.31 9.80
C VAL A 108 -5.74 1.53 9.45
N ALA A 109 -6.68 1.22 10.36
CA ALA A 109 -8.08 1.55 10.18
C ALA A 109 -8.27 3.06 10.03
N LEU A 110 -7.74 3.84 10.95
CA LEU A 110 -7.79 5.31 10.92
C LEU A 110 -7.09 5.87 9.65
N ARG A 111 -5.92 5.34 9.31
CA ARG A 111 -5.20 5.75 8.09
C ARG A 111 -6.04 5.56 6.85
N GLY A 112 -6.68 4.39 6.70
CA GLY A 112 -7.52 4.09 5.54
C GLY A 112 -8.73 5.01 5.44
N GLU A 113 -9.36 5.32 6.56
CA GLU A 113 -10.49 6.25 6.65
C GLU A 113 -10.07 7.69 6.28
N LEU A 114 -8.99 8.18 6.86
CA LEU A 114 -8.49 9.54 6.59
C LEU A 114 -8.06 9.70 5.12
N MET A 115 -7.39 8.69 4.55
CA MET A 115 -6.99 8.72 3.14
C MET A 115 -8.20 8.74 2.20
N GLN A 116 -9.24 7.98 2.50
CA GLN A 116 -10.46 7.95 1.70
C GLN A 116 -11.26 9.24 1.83
N ALA A 117 -11.31 9.84 3.03
CA ALA A 117 -12.02 11.08 3.28
C ALA A 117 -11.31 12.31 2.70
N ALA A 118 -9.98 12.32 2.62
CA ALA A 118 -9.21 13.48 2.18
C ALA A 118 -9.47 13.86 0.71
N TRP A 119 -9.58 12.84 -0.19
CA TRP A 119 -9.70 13.06 -1.63
C TRP A 119 -10.61 12.00 -2.26
N PRO A 120 -11.92 12.12 -2.12
CA PRO A 120 -12.85 11.06 -2.52
C PRO A 120 -12.94 10.85 -4.04
N GLU A 121 -12.77 11.93 -4.85
CA GLU A 121 -12.90 11.89 -6.31
C GLU A 121 -11.94 12.85 -7.01
N GLY A 122 -11.65 12.59 -8.29
CA GLY A 122 -10.88 13.49 -9.15
C GLY A 122 -9.37 13.44 -8.96
N TYR A 123 -8.87 12.46 -8.20
CA TYR A 123 -7.44 12.30 -7.89
C TYR A 123 -6.95 10.88 -8.10
N GLY A 124 -5.65 10.70 -8.05
CA GLY A 124 -5.06 9.38 -8.10
C GLY A 124 -3.55 9.38 -8.28
N MET A 125 -3.03 8.27 -8.83
CA MET A 125 -1.59 8.05 -8.97
C MET A 125 -1.21 7.52 -10.34
N SER A 126 0.00 7.87 -10.81
CA SER A 126 0.58 7.34 -12.03
C SER A 126 2.02 6.90 -11.81
N ALA A 127 2.39 5.76 -12.36
CA ALA A 127 3.78 5.31 -12.42
C ALA A 127 4.47 5.89 -13.65
N ILE A 128 5.65 6.47 -13.44
CA ILE A 128 6.51 7.01 -14.47
C ILE A 128 7.79 6.17 -14.51
N LEU A 129 8.11 5.61 -15.66
CA LEU A 129 9.27 4.76 -15.86
C LEU A 129 10.23 5.40 -16.87
N GLY A 130 11.52 5.24 -16.64
CA GLY A 130 12.56 5.68 -17.58
C GLY A 130 13.15 7.06 -17.32
N LEU A 131 12.50 7.90 -16.52
CA LEU A 131 13.04 9.18 -16.04
C LEU A 131 13.66 8.99 -14.66
N ASP A 132 14.71 9.72 -14.37
CA ASP A 132 15.24 9.87 -13.01
C ASP A 132 14.44 10.90 -12.20
N GLN A 133 14.71 10.96 -10.89
CA GLN A 133 13.97 11.84 -10.00
C GLN A 133 14.14 13.32 -10.37
N ALA A 134 15.33 13.78 -10.73
CA ALA A 134 15.57 15.19 -11.06
C ALA A 134 14.79 15.62 -12.32
N GLN A 135 14.75 14.76 -13.34
CA GLN A 135 13.97 14.98 -14.54
C GLN A 135 12.47 15.06 -14.23
N LEU A 136 11.97 14.14 -13.40
CA LEU A 136 10.56 14.10 -13.02
C LEU A 136 10.17 15.29 -12.13
N ASP A 137 10.99 15.69 -11.17
CA ASP A 137 10.73 16.84 -10.29
C ASP A 137 10.63 18.15 -11.11
N ALA A 138 11.47 18.33 -12.15
CA ALA A 138 11.36 19.46 -13.06
C ALA A 138 10.01 19.48 -13.79
N LEU A 139 9.54 18.32 -14.27
CA LEU A 139 8.24 18.20 -14.93
C LEU A 139 7.07 18.45 -13.96
N ILE A 140 7.16 17.92 -12.72
CA ILE A 140 6.17 18.14 -11.68
C ILE A 140 6.03 19.65 -11.38
N LEU A 141 7.15 20.36 -11.24
CA LEU A 141 7.13 21.81 -10.98
C LEU A 141 6.45 22.58 -12.11
N MET A 142 6.68 22.23 -13.38
CA MET A 142 6.03 22.84 -14.52
C MET A 142 4.52 22.57 -14.54
N VAL A 143 4.14 21.29 -14.45
CA VAL A 143 2.72 20.89 -14.51
C VAL A 143 1.93 21.46 -13.35
N ARG A 144 2.50 21.45 -12.13
CA ARG A 144 1.81 21.92 -10.92
C ARG A 144 1.44 23.41 -10.96
N ARG A 145 2.14 24.23 -11.75
CA ARG A 145 1.79 25.64 -11.92
C ARG A 145 0.48 25.82 -12.69
N GLU A 146 0.19 24.91 -13.61
CA GLU A 146 -1.00 24.96 -14.48
C GLU A 146 -2.14 24.09 -13.93
N HIS A 147 -1.79 22.95 -13.33
CA HIS A 147 -2.71 21.90 -12.87
C HIS A 147 -2.34 21.41 -11.45
N PRO A 148 -2.59 22.18 -10.37
CA PRO A 148 -2.39 21.70 -9.01
C PRO A 148 -3.55 20.78 -8.56
N PRO A 149 -3.34 19.88 -7.57
CA PRO A 149 -2.07 19.49 -7.00
C PRO A 149 -1.37 18.34 -7.77
N LEU A 150 -0.05 18.26 -7.66
CA LEU A 150 0.77 17.18 -8.19
C LEU A 150 2.04 17.01 -7.35
N TYR A 151 2.34 15.78 -6.89
CA TYR A 151 3.48 15.50 -6.01
C TYR A 151 4.15 14.18 -6.36
N LEU A 152 5.46 14.10 -6.15
CA LEU A 152 6.17 12.82 -6.10
C LEU A 152 5.69 12.06 -4.85
N ALA A 153 5.16 10.86 -5.05
CA ALA A 153 4.61 10.03 -3.99
C ALA A 153 5.57 8.90 -3.58
N ASN A 154 6.20 8.20 -4.55
CA ASN A 154 7.13 7.11 -4.27
C ASN A 154 8.35 7.15 -5.19
N VAL A 155 9.50 6.78 -4.64
CA VAL A 155 10.72 6.46 -5.35
C VAL A 155 10.97 4.96 -5.16
N ASN A 156 10.46 4.14 -6.09
CA ASN A 156 10.54 2.68 -5.99
C ASN A 156 11.87 2.15 -6.50
N ALA A 157 12.46 2.83 -7.48
CA ALA A 157 13.78 2.58 -8.03
C ALA A 157 14.29 3.86 -8.70
N GLU A 158 15.57 3.87 -9.12
CA GLU A 158 16.20 5.03 -9.76
C GLU A 158 15.38 5.61 -10.92
N ARG A 159 14.69 4.74 -11.68
CA ARG A 159 13.87 5.10 -12.84
C ARG A 159 12.44 4.52 -12.79
N GLN A 160 11.94 4.26 -11.59
CA GLN A 160 10.56 3.86 -11.34
C GLN A 160 9.98 4.73 -10.23
N LEU A 161 9.27 5.76 -10.62
CA LEU A 161 8.74 6.80 -9.75
C LEU A 161 7.22 6.80 -9.82
N VAL A 162 6.57 7.19 -8.73
CA VAL A 162 5.11 7.30 -8.67
C VAL A 162 4.75 8.72 -8.27
N VAL A 163 3.79 9.30 -8.98
CA VAL A 163 3.24 10.63 -8.72
C VAL A 163 1.79 10.54 -8.31
N ALA A 164 1.36 11.43 -7.42
CA ALA A 164 -0.02 11.59 -6.99
C ALA A 164 -0.50 13.01 -7.31
N GLY A 165 -1.76 13.15 -7.73
CA GLY A 165 -2.31 14.45 -8.09
C GLY A 165 -3.72 14.39 -8.66
N SER A 166 -4.21 15.54 -9.13
CA SER A 166 -5.48 15.62 -9.83
C SER A 166 -5.43 14.87 -11.18
N GLU A 167 -6.57 14.42 -11.68
CA GLU A 167 -6.65 13.73 -12.99
C GLU A 167 -6.07 14.59 -14.11
N ALA A 168 -6.35 15.90 -14.12
CA ALA A 168 -5.82 16.84 -15.10
C ALA A 168 -4.28 16.95 -15.01
N ALA A 169 -3.74 17.03 -13.78
CA ALA A 169 -2.30 17.09 -13.56
C ALA A 169 -1.61 15.79 -14.00
N LEU A 170 -2.20 14.63 -13.68
CA LEU A 170 -1.64 13.33 -14.06
C LEU A 170 -1.66 13.13 -15.58
N ALA A 171 -2.71 13.58 -16.26
CA ALA A 171 -2.79 13.55 -17.74
C ALA A 171 -1.73 14.44 -18.38
N ALA A 172 -1.62 15.70 -17.95
CA ALA A 172 -0.63 16.65 -18.46
C ALA A 172 0.81 16.18 -18.19
N LEU A 173 1.07 15.60 -17.00
CA LEU A 173 2.37 15.02 -16.69
C LEU A 173 2.70 13.83 -17.59
N ALA A 174 1.74 12.95 -17.85
CA ALA A 174 1.96 11.76 -18.67
C ALA A 174 2.39 12.13 -20.11
N GLU A 175 1.83 13.17 -20.69
CA GLU A 175 2.22 13.70 -22.02
C GLU A 175 3.65 14.26 -21.98
N ARG A 176 3.94 15.13 -21.01
CA ARG A 176 5.27 15.74 -20.86
C ARG A 176 6.36 14.71 -20.53
N ALA A 177 6.04 13.72 -19.70
CA ALA A 177 6.98 12.65 -19.37
C ALA A 177 7.35 11.80 -20.59
N ARG A 178 6.37 11.45 -21.44
CA ARG A 178 6.65 10.74 -22.70
C ARG A 178 7.51 11.58 -23.65
N ALA A 179 7.20 12.88 -23.79
CA ALA A 179 8.00 13.79 -24.59
C ALA A 179 9.44 13.94 -24.06
N ALA A 180 9.65 13.81 -22.75
CA ALA A 180 10.96 13.83 -22.10
C ALA A 180 11.69 12.47 -22.11
N GLY A 181 11.14 11.44 -22.76
CA GLY A 181 11.77 10.14 -22.93
C GLY A 181 11.38 9.07 -21.88
N ALA A 182 10.30 9.28 -21.12
CA ALA A 182 9.75 8.22 -20.28
C ALA A 182 9.35 7.01 -21.13
N SER A 183 9.79 5.81 -20.73
CA SER A 183 9.42 4.56 -21.38
C SER A 183 7.96 4.16 -21.12
N ALA A 184 7.41 4.60 -19.98
CA ALA A 184 5.99 4.47 -19.68
C ALA A 184 5.52 5.57 -18.71
N ALA A 185 4.25 5.97 -18.88
CA ALA A 185 3.48 6.78 -17.94
C ALA A 185 2.11 6.10 -17.81
N LYS A 186 1.90 5.36 -16.70
CA LYS A 186 0.75 4.46 -16.52
C LYS A 186 -0.07 4.85 -15.29
N ARG A 187 -1.37 5.07 -15.49
CA ARG A 187 -2.32 5.27 -14.41
C ARG A 187 -2.42 4.02 -13.54
N LEU A 188 -2.34 4.19 -12.25
CA LEU A 188 -2.51 3.10 -11.30
C LEU A 188 -3.99 2.91 -10.95
N ALA A 189 -4.40 1.66 -10.77
CA ALA A 189 -5.76 1.31 -10.35
C ALA A 189 -5.91 1.46 -8.83
N VAL A 190 -5.77 2.70 -8.34
CA VAL A 190 -5.97 3.08 -6.95
C VAL A 190 -7.00 4.20 -6.86
N SER A 191 -7.85 4.14 -5.86
CA SER A 191 -8.97 5.07 -5.67
C SER A 191 -8.57 6.35 -4.93
N VAL A 192 -7.40 6.38 -4.30
CA VAL A 192 -6.93 7.52 -3.52
C VAL A 192 -5.48 7.88 -3.89
N PRO A 193 -5.11 9.17 -3.83
CA PRO A 193 -3.76 9.65 -4.10
C PRO A 193 -2.89 9.49 -2.86
N SER A 194 -2.41 8.28 -2.62
CA SER A 194 -1.66 7.96 -1.38
C SER A 194 -0.18 7.72 -1.62
#